data_53e22e15224af83a5e61c7bb4d5a0350
#
_entry.id   53e22e15224af83a5e61c7bb4d5a0350
#
_cell.length_a   1.000
_cell.length_b   1.000
_cell.length_c   1.000
_cell.angle_alpha   90.00
_cell.angle_beta   90.00
_cell.angle_gamma   90.00
#
_symmetry.space_group_name_H-M   'P 1'
#
loop_
_entity.id
_entity.type
_entity.pdbx_description
1 polymer ?
#
loop_
_entity_poly.entity_id
_entity_poly.type
_entity_poly.pdbx_seq_one_letter_code
_entity_poly.pdbx_strand_id
1 'polypeptide(L)'
;MKNLNAVSYTHLDVYKRQDEFNDLITRCQPFDDALIKYNELESSLRLEEKRALDELDNINIVLLEIKSEIKNKHLPMISESYKDYIDDSYQKADEIMKFIRHRPIDLKRLSEQVDAARDVIYKLYDNVHNLIVTAEMVEEAIIYGNRYRSSFLEVNTELTKAELLFRNGEYTKALSCLLYTSRCV
;
A
#
# COMPACT_ATOMS: atom_id res chain seq x y z
N MET A 1 -43.26 46.72 -60.48
CA MET A 1 -42.23 47.04 -59.49
C MET A 1 -42.74 46.72 -58.04
N LYS A 2 -43.02 45.48 -57.72
CA LYS A 2 -43.56 45.15 -56.33
C LYS A 2 -42.85 43.96 -55.64
N ASN A 3 -41.78 43.37 -56.15
CA ASN A 3 -41.17 42.17 -55.54
C ASN A 3 -39.72 42.28 -55.08
N LEU A 4 -39.02 43.40 -55.31
CA LEU A 4 -37.64 43.56 -54.89
C LEU A 4 -37.49 43.90 -53.40
N ASN A 5 -38.48 44.57 -52.79
CA ASN A 5 -38.45 44.92 -51.38
C ASN A 5 -38.77 43.74 -50.43
N ALA A 6 -39.65 42.79 -50.89
CA ALA A 6 -39.98 41.63 -50.07
C ALA A 6 -38.79 40.63 -49.93
N VAL A 7 -37.99 40.45 -51.00
CA VAL A 7 -36.81 39.58 -50.99
C VAL A 7 -35.69 40.20 -50.14
N SER A 8 -35.55 41.51 -50.13
CA SER A 8 -34.55 42.19 -49.28
C SER A 8 -34.86 42.06 -47.80
N TYR A 9 -36.15 42.15 -47.38
CA TYR A 9 -36.56 41.96 -46.00
C TYR A 9 -36.36 40.53 -45.52
N THR A 10 -36.63 39.54 -46.31
CA THR A 10 -36.41 38.12 -45.92
C THR A 10 -34.93 37.78 -45.77
N HIS A 11 -34.05 38.32 -46.61
CA HIS A 11 -32.62 38.14 -46.47
C HIS A 11 -32.06 38.83 -45.22
N LEU A 12 -32.48 40.05 -44.92
CA LEU A 12 -32.05 40.75 -43.74
C LEU A 12 -32.50 40.04 -42.44
N ASP A 13 -33.69 39.45 -42.44
CA ASP A 13 -34.24 38.70 -41.32
C ASP A 13 -33.52 37.39 -41.10
N VAL A 14 -33.08 36.71 -42.17
CA VAL A 14 -32.24 35.51 -42.08
C VAL A 14 -30.85 35.82 -41.49
N TYR A 15 -30.17 36.89 -41.93
CA TYR A 15 -28.88 37.28 -41.38
C TYR A 15 -28.99 37.71 -39.95
N LYS A 16 -30.02 38.42 -39.56
CA LYS A 16 -30.25 38.81 -38.15
C LYS A 16 -30.48 37.63 -37.25
N ARG A 17 -31.24 36.64 -37.69
CA ARG A 17 -31.41 35.37 -36.93
C ARG A 17 -30.13 34.58 -36.84
N GLN A 18 -29.29 34.61 -37.83
CA GLN A 18 -27.98 33.92 -37.84
C GLN A 18 -27.03 34.58 -36.83
N ASP A 19 -27.02 35.90 -36.75
CA ASP A 19 -26.24 36.65 -35.77
C ASP A 19 -26.74 36.39 -34.33
N GLU A 20 -28.05 36.38 -34.10
CA GLU A 20 -28.67 36.02 -32.83
C GLU A 20 -28.34 34.59 -32.41
N PHE A 21 -28.32 33.66 -33.37
CA PHE A 21 -27.96 32.27 -33.14
C PHE A 21 -26.48 32.10 -32.81
N ASN A 22 -25.60 32.79 -33.50
CA ASN A 22 -24.16 32.80 -33.23
C ASN A 22 -23.82 33.42 -31.86
N ASP A 23 -24.53 34.51 -31.47
CA ASP A 23 -24.41 35.07 -30.13
C ASP A 23 -24.84 34.06 -29.05
N LEU A 24 -25.92 33.34 -29.30
CA LEU A 24 -26.42 32.33 -28.40
C LEU A 24 -25.41 31.15 -28.23
N ILE A 25 -24.81 30.68 -29.33
CA ILE A 25 -23.75 29.66 -29.30
C ILE A 25 -22.57 30.18 -28.51
N THR A 26 -22.10 31.39 -28.76
CA THR A 26 -20.97 32.03 -28.08
C THR A 26 -21.21 32.12 -26.57
N ARG A 27 -22.44 32.44 -26.16
CA ARG A 27 -22.84 32.49 -24.75
C ARG A 27 -22.98 31.12 -24.10
N CYS A 28 -23.31 30.05 -24.85
CA CYS A 28 -23.40 28.68 -24.36
C CYS A 28 -22.02 28.03 -24.22
N GLN A 29 -21.04 28.39 -25.06
CA GLN A 29 -19.70 27.80 -25.07
C GLN A 29 -19.03 27.71 -23.68
N PRO A 30 -19.05 28.75 -22.82
CA PRO A 30 -18.46 28.66 -21.48
C PRO A 30 -19.13 27.61 -20.58
N PHE A 31 -20.43 27.33 -20.80
CA PHE A 31 -21.13 26.27 -20.05
C PHE A 31 -20.73 24.89 -20.53
N ASP A 32 -20.59 24.71 -21.84
CA ASP A 32 -20.12 23.43 -22.41
C ASP A 32 -18.69 23.14 -21.97
N ASP A 33 -17.80 24.14 -21.99
CA ASP A 33 -16.42 24.03 -21.50
C ASP A 33 -16.36 23.71 -20.00
N ALA A 34 -17.24 24.29 -19.21
CA ALA A 34 -17.36 24.01 -17.79
C ALA A 34 -17.88 22.59 -17.52
N LEU A 35 -18.85 22.14 -18.32
CA LEU A 35 -19.40 20.76 -18.23
C LEU A 35 -18.37 19.71 -18.60
N ILE A 36 -17.58 19.95 -19.64
CA ILE A 36 -16.48 19.07 -20.03
C ILE A 36 -15.47 18.94 -18.88
N LYS A 37 -15.02 20.06 -18.34
CA LYS A 37 -14.09 20.09 -17.20
C LYS A 37 -14.65 19.37 -15.96
N TYR A 38 -15.95 19.55 -15.70
CA TYR A 38 -16.61 18.87 -14.59
C TYR A 38 -16.61 17.35 -14.78
N ASN A 39 -16.95 16.88 -15.98
CA ASN A 39 -16.95 15.44 -16.29
C ASN A 39 -15.54 14.83 -16.24
N GLU A 40 -14.53 15.55 -16.71
CA GLU A 40 -13.13 15.13 -16.59
C GLU A 40 -12.70 15.02 -15.13
N LEU A 41 -13.05 16.03 -14.31
CA LEU A 41 -12.77 16.02 -12.89
C LEU A 41 -13.49 14.85 -12.19
N GLU A 42 -14.78 14.66 -12.44
CA GLU A 42 -15.54 13.54 -11.85
C GLU A 42 -14.92 12.19 -12.21
N SER A 43 -14.51 12.01 -13.46
CA SER A 43 -13.87 10.78 -13.92
C SER A 43 -12.53 10.52 -13.22
N SER A 44 -11.70 11.56 -13.06
CA SER A 44 -10.44 11.47 -12.34
C SER A 44 -10.64 11.13 -10.86
N LEU A 45 -11.63 11.75 -10.20
CA LEU A 45 -11.98 11.49 -8.82
C LEU A 45 -12.42 10.04 -8.58
N ARG A 46 -13.25 9.49 -9.48
CA ARG A 46 -13.69 8.09 -9.42
C ARG A 46 -12.52 7.12 -9.63
N LEU A 47 -11.57 7.47 -10.50
CA LEU A 47 -10.39 6.66 -10.73
C LEU A 47 -9.48 6.61 -9.50
N GLU A 48 -9.25 7.74 -8.84
CA GLU A 48 -8.46 7.83 -7.61
C GLU A 48 -9.13 7.10 -6.43
N GLU A 49 -10.46 7.23 -6.28
CA GLU A 49 -11.21 6.47 -5.28
C GLU A 49 -11.06 4.96 -5.49
N LYS A 50 -11.19 4.51 -6.74
CA LYS A 50 -11.01 3.10 -7.09
C LYS A 50 -9.60 2.62 -6.80
N ARG A 51 -8.58 3.39 -7.20
CA ARG A 51 -7.18 3.07 -6.92
C ARG A 51 -6.91 2.91 -5.42
N ALA A 52 -7.44 3.81 -4.61
CA ALA A 52 -7.29 3.73 -3.16
C ALA A 52 -7.95 2.48 -2.55
N LEU A 53 -9.11 2.08 -3.08
CA LEU A 53 -9.78 0.84 -2.67
C LEU A 53 -9.00 -0.41 -3.08
N ASP A 54 -8.53 -0.47 -4.32
CA ASP A 54 -7.73 -1.58 -4.84
C ASP A 54 -6.43 -1.74 -4.00
N GLU A 55 -5.79 -0.63 -3.63
CA GLU A 55 -4.58 -0.65 -2.81
C GLU A 55 -4.85 -1.08 -1.36
N LEU A 56 -6.00 -0.71 -0.78
CA LEU A 56 -6.42 -1.20 0.53
C LEU A 56 -6.68 -2.70 0.54
N ASP A 57 -7.25 -3.24 -0.52
CA ASP A 57 -7.44 -4.68 -0.65
C ASP A 57 -6.10 -5.41 -0.71
N ASN A 58 -5.12 -4.86 -1.46
CA ASN A 58 -3.75 -5.39 -1.49
C ASN A 58 -3.09 -5.35 -0.09
N ILE A 59 -3.21 -4.24 0.62
CA ILE A 59 -2.73 -4.09 2.00
C ILE A 59 -3.31 -5.17 2.92
N ASN A 60 -4.61 -5.42 2.83
CA ASN A 60 -5.26 -6.46 3.63
C ASN A 60 -4.77 -7.87 3.28
N ILE A 61 -4.52 -8.15 2.01
CA ILE A 61 -3.94 -9.42 1.56
C ILE A 61 -2.55 -9.61 2.18
N VAL A 62 -1.67 -8.62 2.08
CA VAL A 62 -0.31 -8.68 2.64
C VAL A 62 -0.34 -8.87 4.17
N LEU A 63 -1.24 -8.19 4.88
CA LEU A 63 -1.40 -8.38 6.32
C LEU A 63 -1.86 -9.80 6.69
N LEU A 64 -2.73 -10.41 5.88
CA LEU A 64 -3.15 -11.80 6.05
C LEU A 64 -2.00 -12.78 5.76
N GLU A 65 -1.18 -12.51 4.74
CA GLU A 65 0.02 -13.29 4.44
C GLU A 65 1.02 -13.25 5.59
N ILE A 66 1.34 -12.06 6.12
CA ILE A 66 2.21 -11.91 7.30
C ILE A 66 1.70 -12.77 8.47
N LYS A 67 0.41 -12.70 8.76
CA LYS A 67 -0.21 -13.47 9.85
C LYS A 67 -0.15 -14.97 9.61
N SER A 68 -0.33 -15.39 8.36
CA SER A 68 -0.24 -16.79 7.94
C SER A 68 1.20 -17.31 8.05
N GLU A 69 2.18 -16.56 7.58
CA GLU A 69 3.59 -16.93 7.64
C GLU A 69 4.05 -17.10 9.10
N ILE A 70 3.74 -16.13 9.96
CA ILE A 70 4.06 -16.22 11.39
C ILE A 70 3.46 -17.48 12.03
N LYS A 71 2.21 -17.79 11.69
CA LYS A 71 1.51 -18.97 12.24
C LYS A 71 2.09 -20.29 11.72
N ASN A 72 2.40 -20.35 10.44
CA ASN A 72 2.84 -21.58 9.78
C ASN A 72 4.27 -21.97 10.15
N LYS A 73 5.13 -21.00 10.42
CA LYS A 73 6.55 -21.24 10.72
C LYS A 73 6.83 -21.57 12.18
N HIS A 74 5.80 -21.63 13.04
CA HIS A 74 5.92 -22.05 14.45
C HIS A 74 7.09 -21.40 15.18
N LEU A 75 7.34 -20.10 14.92
CA LEU A 75 8.39 -19.35 15.58
C LEU A 75 8.19 -19.42 17.12
N PRO A 76 9.22 -19.82 17.90
CA PRO A 76 9.06 -20.03 19.35
C PRO A 76 8.61 -18.77 20.06
N MET A 77 9.04 -17.61 19.61
CA MET A 77 8.63 -16.32 20.14
C MET A 77 8.82 -15.21 19.08
N ILE A 78 7.80 -14.39 18.92
CA ILE A 78 7.92 -13.13 18.20
C ILE A 78 8.02 -12.04 19.24
N SER A 79 9.00 -11.13 19.12
CA SER A 79 9.16 -10.06 20.09
C SER A 79 7.89 -9.20 20.15
N GLU A 80 7.56 -8.69 21.33
CA GLU A 80 6.38 -7.84 21.52
C GLU A 80 6.36 -6.64 20.57
N SER A 81 7.53 -6.10 20.26
CA SER A 81 7.64 -5.00 19.29
C SER A 81 7.12 -5.34 17.89
N TYR A 82 7.23 -6.58 17.43
CA TYR A 82 6.65 -7.00 16.16
C TYR A 82 5.12 -7.16 16.23
N LYS A 83 4.60 -7.61 17.37
CA LYS A 83 3.14 -7.66 17.60
C LYS A 83 2.54 -6.27 17.58
N ASP A 84 3.18 -5.32 18.27
CA ASP A 84 2.76 -3.91 18.28
C ASP A 84 2.77 -3.31 16.87
N TYR A 85 3.79 -3.61 16.05
CA TYR A 85 3.87 -3.17 14.67
C TYR A 85 2.75 -3.75 13.79
N ILE A 86 2.42 -5.02 13.98
CA ILE A 86 1.33 -5.68 13.24
C ILE A 86 -0.01 -5.05 13.63
N ASP A 87 -0.25 -4.86 14.93
CA ASP A 87 -1.50 -4.27 15.43
C ASP A 87 -1.64 -2.80 14.99
N ASP A 88 -0.56 -2.01 15.02
CA ASP A 88 -0.54 -0.62 14.50
C ASP A 88 -0.84 -0.57 12.99
N SER A 89 -0.33 -1.53 12.22
CA SER A 89 -0.61 -1.65 10.78
C SER A 89 -2.07 -1.98 10.50
N TYR A 90 -2.70 -2.86 11.30
CA TYR A 90 -4.14 -3.14 11.21
C TYR A 90 -4.98 -1.93 11.58
N GLN A 91 -4.60 -1.18 12.63
CA GLN A 91 -5.30 0.04 13.02
C GLN A 91 -5.26 1.09 11.91
N LYS A 92 -4.10 1.30 11.28
CA LYS A 92 -3.96 2.23 10.13
C LYS A 92 -4.84 1.83 8.95
N ALA A 93 -4.89 0.55 8.61
CA ALA A 93 -5.77 0.06 7.54
C ALA A 93 -7.26 0.30 7.86
N ASP A 94 -7.67 0.06 9.12
CA ASP A 94 -9.05 0.30 9.57
C ASP A 94 -9.41 1.80 9.60
N GLU A 95 -8.48 2.68 9.99
CA GLU A 95 -8.67 4.13 9.95
C GLU A 95 -8.90 4.64 8.52
N ILE A 96 -8.12 4.15 7.55
CA ILE A 96 -8.30 4.49 6.14
C ILE A 96 -9.66 4.00 5.63
N MET A 97 -10.05 2.77 5.99
CA MET A 97 -11.34 2.23 5.62
C MET A 97 -12.51 3.07 6.21
N LYS A 98 -12.38 3.54 7.45
CA LYS A 98 -13.34 4.46 8.06
C LYS A 98 -13.37 5.81 7.34
N PHE A 99 -12.21 6.34 6.96
CA PHE A 99 -12.11 7.60 6.23
C PHE A 99 -12.82 7.54 4.87
N ILE A 100 -12.68 6.46 4.11
CA ILE A 100 -13.37 6.25 2.83
C ILE A 100 -14.90 6.22 2.99
N ARG A 101 -15.41 5.69 4.10
CA ARG A 101 -16.84 5.61 4.37
C ARG A 101 -17.48 6.96 4.72
N HIS A 102 -16.69 7.94 5.15
CA HIS A 102 -17.19 9.28 5.51
C HIS A 102 -17.09 10.23 4.31
N ARG A 103 -18.24 10.62 3.77
CA ARG A 103 -18.31 11.62 2.68
C ARG A 103 -18.55 13.03 3.27
N PRO A 104 -17.96 14.11 2.69
CA PRO A 104 -17.16 14.16 1.46
C PRO A 104 -15.72 13.68 1.64
N ILE A 105 -15.18 12.96 0.65
CA ILE A 105 -13.82 12.43 0.70
C ILE A 105 -12.84 13.48 0.16
N ASP A 106 -11.83 13.82 0.94
CA ASP A 106 -10.65 14.54 0.46
C ASP A 106 -9.69 13.52 -0.18
N LEU A 107 -9.73 13.44 -1.51
CA LEU A 107 -8.98 12.45 -2.28
C LEU A 107 -7.47 12.62 -2.17
N LYS A 108 -6.97 13.84 -2.06
CA LYS A 108 -5.54 14.09 -1.88
C LYS A 108 -5.07 13.51 -0.55
N ARG A 109 -5.79 13.78 0.51
CA ARG A 109 -5.50 13.24 1.83
C ARG A 109 -5.65 11.72 1.88
N LEU A 110 -6.65 11.17 1.18
CA LEU A 110 -6.84 9.73 1.06
C LEU A 110 -5.64 9.07 0.38
N SER A 111 -5.20 9.58 -0.77
CA SER A 111 -4.04 9.05 -1.50
C SER A 111 -2.77 9.09 -0.65
N GLU A 112 -2.50 10.21 0.02
CA GLU A 112 -1.35 10.35 0.93
C GLU A 112 -1.38 9.34 2.08
N GLN A 113 -2.54 9.08 2.67
CA GLN A 113 -2.70 8.11 3.76
C GLN A 113 -2.53 6.66 3.28
N VAL A 114 -3.09 6.32 2.13
CA VAL A 114 -2.96 4.99 1.52
C VAL A 114 -1.51 4.71 1.16
N ASP A 115 -0.82 5.66 0.51
CA ASP A 115 0.59 5.51 0.16
C ASP A 115 1.48 5.35 1.41
N ALA A 116 1.22 6.14 2.47
CA ALA A 116 1.95 6.02 3.74
C ALA A 116 1.70 4.66 4.43
N ALA A 117 0.46 4.17 4.43
CA ALA A 117 0.13 2.87 4.99
C ALA A 117 0.78 1.72 4.20
N ARG A 118 0.73 1.80 2.87
CA ARG A 118 1.41 0.84 1.99
C ARG A 118 2.89 0.72 2.34
N ASP A 119 3.61 1.84 2.41
CA ASP A 119 5.04 1.86 2.69
C ASP A 119 5.39 1.22 4.04
N VAL A 120 4.56 1.45 5.07
CA VAL A 120 4.74 0.83 6.39
C VAL A 120 4.51 -0.68 6.34
N ILE A 121 3.46 -1.12 5.66
CA ILE A 121 3.05 -2.53 5.63
C ILE A 121 4.00 -3.37 4.77
N TYR A 122 4.48 -2.86 3.64
CA TYR A 122 5.50 -3.58 2.85
C TYR A 122 6.84 -3.67 3.59
N LYS A 123 7.24 -2.63 4.32
CA LYS A 123 8.42 -2.71 5.22
C LYS A 123 8.23 -3.74 6.34
N LEU A 124 7.03 -3.83 6.89
CA LEU A 124 6.71 -4.85 7.89
C LEU A 124 6.81 -6.25 7.28
N TYR A 125 6.28 -6.46 6.07
CA TYR A 125 6.37 -7.71 5.33
C TYR A 125 7.82 -8.15 5.15
N ASP A 126 8.66 -7.27 4.61
CA ASP A 126 10.09 -7.54 4.41
C ASP A 126 10.81 -7.88 5.72
N ASN A 127 10.50 -7.15 6.80
CA ASN A 127 11.09 -7.40 8.10
C ASN A 127 10.66 -8.76 8.68
N VAL A 128 9.40 -9.12 8.57
CA VAL A 128 8.88 -10.42 9.05
C VAL A 128 9.46 -11.55 8.21
N HIS A 129 9.52 -11.39 6.89
CA HIS A 129 10.13 -12.37 6.00
C HIS A 129 11.62 -12.60 6.34
N ASN A 130 12.38 -11.53 6.51
CA ASN A 130 13.80 -11.62 6.92
C ASN A 130 13.98 -12.26 8.30
N LEU A 131 13.06 -12.00 9.23
CA LEU A 131 13.07 -12.61 10.55
C LEU A 131 12.87 -14.13 10.45
N ILE A 132 11.91 -14.57 9.63
CA ILE A 132 11.62 -15.98 9.38
C ILE A 132 12.84 -16.70 8.77
N VAL A 133 13.39 -16.12 7.69
CA VAL A 133 14.60 -16.67 7.04
C VAL A 133 15.77 -16.76 8.02
N THR A 134 15.96 -15.72 8.86
CA THR A 134 17.02 -15.73 9.88
C THR A 134 16.77 -16.84 10.93
N ALA A 135 15.54 -17.05 11.36
CA ALA A 135 15.19 -18.10 12.31
C ALA A 135 15.47 -19.51 11.72
N GLU A 136 15.10 -19.73 10.47
CA GLU A 136 15.38 -20.99 9.75
C GLU A 136 16.90 -21.25 9.65
N MET A 137 17.67 -20.23 9.29
CA MET A 137 19.14 -20.33 9.24
C MET A 137 19.74 -20.68 10.60
N VAL A 138 19.24 -20.09 11.68
CA VAL A 138 19.67 -20.38 13.06
C VAL A 138 19.34 -21.83 13.43
N GLU A 139 18.12 -22.28 13.14
CA GLU A 139 17.69 -23.66 13.42
C GLU A 139 18.58 -24.68 12.68
N GLU A 140 18.81 -24.50 11.39
CA GLU A 140 19.70 -25.36 10.60
C GLU A 140 21.12 -25.35 11.14
N ALA A 141 21.65 -24.17 11.53
CA ALA A 141 22.99 -24.05 12.09
C ALA A 141 23.12 -24.74 13.46
N ILE A 142 22.10 -24.67 14.32
CA ILE A 142 22.04 -25.39 15.59
C ILE A 142 22.03 -26.91 15.34
N ILE A 143 21.20 -27.39 14.41
CA ILE A 143 21.14 -28.81 14.05
C ILE A 143 22.50 -29.31 13.55
N TYR A 144 23.14 -28.53 12.68
CA TYR A 144 24.49 -28.86 12.18
C TYR A 144 25.53 -28.86 13.29
N GLY A 145 25.57 -27.81 14.13
CA GLY A 145 26.52 -27.64 15.22
C GLY A 145 26.42 -28.72 16.30
N ASN A 146 25.22 -29.28 16.53
CA ASN A 146 24.99 -30.34 17.49
C ASN A 146 25.84 -31.61 17.23
N ARG A 147 26.27 -31.84 16.00
CA ARG A 147 27.17 -32.94 15.63
C ARG A 147 28.55 -32.85 16.27
N TYR A 148 28.99 -31.59 16.57
CA TYR A 148 30.30 -31.26 17.10
C TYR A 148 30.28 -30.93 18.60
N ARG A 149 29.07 -30.90 19.21
CA ARG A 149 28.82 -30.47 20.59
C ARG A 149 29.63 -31.28 21.62
N SER A 150 29.77 -32.60 21.41
CA SER A 150 30.51 -33.50 22.29
C SER A 150 32.03 -33.39 22.11
N SER A 151 32.51 -32.93 20.96
CA SER A 151 33.92 -32.92 20.64
C SER A 151 34.64 -31.61 21.03
N PHE A 152 33.90 -30.49 21.13
CA PHE A 152 34.44 -29.18 21.39
C PHE A 152 33.64 -28.43 22.44
N LEU A 153 34.24 -28.12 23.59
CA LEU A 153 33.60 -27.40 24.70
C LEU A 153 33.15 -26.00 24.31
N GLU A 154 33.91 -25.30 23.49
CA GLU A 154 33.58 -23.97 23.01
C GLU A 154 32.34 -24.00 22.13
N VAL A 155 32.21 -24.99 21.24
CA VAL A 155 31.02 -25.20 20.38
C VAL A 155 29.80 -25.43 21.26
N ASN A 156 29.89 -26.28 22.30
CA ASN A 156 28.80 -26.52 23.23
C ASN A 156 28.34 -25.23 23.92
N THR A 157 29.26 -24.39 24.35
CA THR A 157 28.97 -23.13 25.04
C THR A 157 28.21 -22.15 24.13
N GLU A 158 28.70 -21.96 22.91
CA GLU A 158 28.10 -21.03 21.96
C GLU A 158 26.76 -21.56 21.41
N LEU A 159 26.60 -22.86 21.20
CA LEU A 159 25.31 -23.48 20.85
C LEU A 159 24.28 -23.28 21.95
N THR A 160 24.66 -23.46 23.22
CA THR A 160 23.75 -23.25 24.35
C THR A 160 23.27 -21.80 24.43
N LYS A 161 24.15 -20.82 24.18
CA LYS A 161 23.79 -19.41 24.09
C LYS A 161 22.85 -19.15 22.89
N ALA A 162 23.16 -19.69 21.72
CA ALA A 162 22.34 -19.54 20.54
C ALA A 162 20.94 -20.14 20.71
N GLU A 163 20.82 -21.31 21.33
CA GLU A 163 19.53 -21.94 21.67
C GLU A 163 18.70 -21.06 22.62
N LEU A 164 19.33 -20.43 23.61
CA LEU A 164 18.65 -19.52 24.52
C LEU A 164 18.13 -18.28 23.80
N LEU A 165 18.98 -17.66 22.97
CA LEU A 165 18.62 -16.50 22.16
C LEU A 165 17.51 -16.82 21.16
N PHE A 166 17.57 -18.01 20.54
CA PHE A 166 16.55 -18.49 19.63
C PHE A 166 15.19 -18.64 20.33
N ARG A 167 15.15 -19.22 21.51
CA ARG A 167 13.91 -19.33 22.33
C ARG A 167 13.35 -17.98 22.73
N ASN A 168 14.21 -16.98 22.93
CA ASN A 168 13.82 -15.62 23.29
C ASN A 168 13.42 -14.80 22.06
N GLY A 169 13.48 -15.34 20.83
CA GLY A 169 13.14 -14.59 19.60
C GLY A 169 14.22 -13.64 19.12
N GLU A 170 15.45 -13.73 19.68
CA GLU A 170 16.59 -12.90 19.31
C GLU A 170 17.44 -13.55 18.20
N TYR A 171 16.79 -13.86 17.08
CA TYR A 171 17.37 -14.69 16.00
C TYR A 171 18.66 -14.13 15.41
N THR A 172 18.74 -12.81 15.20
CA THR A 172 19.97 -12.17 14.67
C THR A 172 21.15 -12.33 15.60
N LYS A 173 20.95 -12.23 16.92
CA LYS A 173 22.01 -12.46 17.91
C LYS A 173 22.37 -13.94 17.98
N ALA A 174 21.40 -14.83 17.90
CA ALA A 174 21.64 -16.28 17.85
C ALA A 174 22.51 -16.63 16.63
N LEU A 175 22.18 -16.09 15.46
CA LEU A 175 22.97 -16.30 14.24
C LEU A 175 24.42 -15.83 14.39
N SER A 176 24.63 -14.66 15.00
CA SER A 176 25.99 -14.12 15.22
C SER A 176 26.83 -15.00 16.15
N CYS A 177 26.25 -15.63 17.17
CA CYS A 177 26.94 -16.61 18.02
C CYS A 177 27.39 -17.85 17.19
N LEU A 178 26.50 -18.32 16.30
CA LEU A 178 26.79 -19.51 15.48
C LEU A 178 27.84 -19.23 14.39
N LEU A 179 27.86 -18.02 13.81
CA LEU A 179 28.89 -17.63 12.84
C LEU A 179 30.28 -17.53 13.49
N TYR A 180 30.36 -17.22 14.78
CA TYR A 180 31.62 -17.24 15.51
C TYR A 180 32.15 -18.67 15.69
N THR A 181 31.28 -19.63 16.00
CA THR A 181 31.66 -21.05 16.14
C THR A 181 32.16 -21.67 14.84
N SER A 182 31.62 -21.25 13.69
CA SER A 182 32.10 -21.76 12.38
C SER A 182 33.53 -21.34 12.01
N ARG A 183 34.12 -20.34 12.70
CA ARG A 183 35.50 -19.93 12.55
C ARG A 183 36.45 -20.70 13.47
N CYS A 184 35.94 -21.42 14.43
CA CYS A 184 36.74 -22.17 15.42
C CYS A 184 36.81 -23.67 15.10
N VAL A 185 36.12 -24.14 14.06
CA VAL A 185 36.16 -25.51 13.52
C VAL A 185 36.78 -25.51 12.13
#